data_3233793c15810b26a54ab02a72d8678a
#
_entry.id   3233793c15810b26a54ab02a72d8678a
#
_cell.length_a   1.000
_cell.length_b   1.000
_cell.length_c   1.000
_cell.angle_alpha   90.00
_cell.angle_beta   90.00
_cell.angle_gamma   90.00
#
_symmetry.space_group_name_H-M   'P 1'
#
loop_
_entity.id
_entity.type
_entity.pdbx_description
1 polymer ?
#
loop_
_entity_poly.entity_id
_entity_poly.type
_entity_poly.pdbx_seq_one_letter_code
_entity_poly.pdbx_strand_id
1 'polypeptide(L)'
;MNTHNQLFAAQALLPTGWAQNVLLRWDAQGLFSSIETGVDAARCAGVAQAGGPVLPGMPNLHSHAFQRGFAGLSEFRGQAQDSFWSWRNLMYRFAARLGPQHLEAIATWLYIEMLEAGYTSVCEFHYLHHQPDGQAYAPDGELSLALLRAAQTAGIGITLLPVLYQNSGFGGQAPHDGQKRFIRSTDNMLRLLETLAPACAAQGAALGLAPHSLRAVAPEALQEAVQGLHALSAQAPVHIHIAEQMAEVNACVAWSGQRPVAWLLDHMPVDARWCLVHATHMDEAEYAAAAASQAVAGLCPLTEANLGDGIFDLPRWQAGAGRWGIGSDSHIGVNAAEELMMLEYSQRLQSQQRNVAASAQQPHVGSHMLLAAVQGGAQASGRAVAGLAVGQQADFVVLDGQHLALAGLPAAEQLDAHVFASSRSSAVASVWVGGQCRVADGRHRLHHSAQRGFVAARSELLQET
;
A
#
# COMPACT_ATOMS: atom_id res chain seq x y z
N MET A 1 35.31 -11.65 2.72
CA MET A 1 34.08 -10.98 2.26
C MET A 1 32.92 -11.74 2.85
N ASN A 2 31.98 -11.07 3.49
CA ASN A 2 30.84 -11.73 4.15
C ASN A 2 29.95 -12.34 3.05
N THR A 3 29.90 -13.68 2.97
CA THR A 3 29.15 -14.42 1.95
C THR A 3 27.61 -14.32 2.13
N HIS A 4 27.16 -13.65 3.20
CA HIS A 4 25.75 -13.59 3.57
C HIS A 4 24.95 -12.43 2.93
N ASN A 5 25.61 -11.40 2.37
CA ASN A 5 24.95 -10.19 1.85
C ASN A 5 25.04 -10.12 0.32
N GLN A 6 24.81 -11.23 -0.35
CA GLN A 6 24.81 -11.30 -1.81
C GLN A 6 23.95 -12.45 -2.34
N LEU A 7 23.37 -12.25 -3.52
CA LEU A 7 22.55 -13.23 -4.24
C LEU A 7 22.89 -13.19 -5.72
N PHE A 8 23.10 -14.34 -6.32
CA PHE A 8 23.19 -14.47 -7.77
C PHE A 8 21.83 -14.89 -8.33
N ALA A 9 21.38 -14.18 -9.36
CA ALA A 9 20.16 -14.45 -10.09
C ALA A 9 20.46 -14.70 -11.56
N ALA A 10 20.00 -15.79 -12.13
CA ALA A 10 20.08 -16.01 -13.56
C ALA A 10 19.34 -14.91 -14.35
N GLN A 11 18.27 -14.39 -13.77
CA GLN A 11 17.45 -13.32 -14.34
C GLN A 11 16.91 -12.41 -13.24
N ALA A 12 16.98 -11.09 -13.45
CA ALA A 12 16.42 -10.10 -12.53
C ALA A 12 15.77 -8.94 -13.29
N LEU A 13 14.67 -8.42 -12.78
CA LEU A 13 13.97 -7.26 -13.33
C LEU A 13 14.52 -5.98 -12.69
N LEU A 14 15.41 -5.30 -13.38
CA LEU A 14 15.97 -4.00 -13.00
C LEU A 14 15.06 -2.85 -13.45
N PRO A 15 15.23 -1.63 -12.95
CA PRO A 15 14.50 -0.46 -13.45
C PRO A 15 14.63 -0.24 -14.96
N THR A 16 15.73 -0.71 -15.56
CA THR A 16 16.01 -0.65 -17.01
C THR A 16 15.45 -1.82 -17.82
N GLY A 17 14.78 -2.79 -17.17
CA GLY A 17 14.25 -4.00 -17.77
C GLY A 17 14.97 -5.29 -17.31
N TRP A 18 14.67 -6.40 -17.97
CA TRP A 18 15.24 -7.71 -17.64
C TRP A 18 16.75 -7.76 -17.91
N ALA A 19 17.50 -8.25 -16.93
CA ALA A 19 18.92 -8.50 -17.00
C ALA A 19 19.25 -9.96 -16.70
N GLN A 20 20.33 -10.47 -17.31
CA GLN A 20 20.80 -11.85 -17.13
C GLN A 20 22.07 -11.88 -16.29
N ASN A 21 22.23 -12.98 -15.51
CA ASN A 21 23.42 -13.24 -14.71
C ASN A 21 23.75 -12.07 -13.78
N VAL A 22 22.81 -11.76 -12.89
CA VAL A 22 22.86 -10.58 -12.03
C VAL A 22 23.39 -10.98 -10.66
N LEU A 23 24.44 -10.29 -10.21
CA LEU A 23 24.94 -10.41 -8.84
C LEU A 23 24.51 -9.18 -8.04
N LEU A 24 23.62 -9.41 -7.11
CA LEU A 24 23.12 -8.44 -6.16
C LEU A 24 23.97 -8.47 -4.89
N ARG A 25 24.43 -7.30 -4.40
CA ARG A 25 25.09 -7.18 -3.08
C ARG A 25 24.48 -6.02 -2.31
N TRP A 26 24.41 -6.18 -1.00
CA TRP A 26 23.90 -5.15 -0.09
C TRP A 26 24.81 -5.01 1.12
N ASP A 27 24.72 -3.86 1.77
CA ASP A 27 25.51 -3.51 2.94
C ASP A 27 24.84 -3.97 4.27
N ALA A 28 25.46 -3.61 5.38
CA ALA A 28 24.98 -3.94 6.72
C ALA A 28 23.68 -3.15 7.09
N GLN A 29 23.39 -2.08 6.37
CA GLN A 29 22.17 -1.28 6.51
C GLN A 29 21.01 -1.84 5.65
N GLY A 30 21.30 -2.90 4.85
CA GLY A 30 20.32 -3.51 3.96
C GLY A 30 20.08 -2.73 2.68
N LEU A 31 21.00 -1.86 2.26
CA LEU A 31 20.92 -1.12 1.01
C LEU A 31 21.77 -1.82 -0.07
N PHE A 32 21.26 -1.87 -1.31
CA PHE A 32 22.05 -2.38 -2.42
C PHE A 32 23.32 -1.54 -2.59
N SER A 33 24.49 -2.19 -2.42
CA SER A 33 25.81 -1.59 -2.55
C SER A 33 26.40 -1.79 -3.97
N SER A 34 26.05 -2.88 -4.64
CA SER A 34 26.37 -3.10 -6.06
C SER A 34 25.37 -4.05 -6.73
N ILE A 35 25.13 -3.81 -8.02
CA ILE A 35 24.35 -4.68 -8.91
C ILE A 35 25.15 -4.84 -10.20
N GLU A 36 25.65 -6.05 -10.44
CA GLU A 36 26.47 -6.37 -11.61
C GLU A 36 25.70 -7.30 -12.53
N THR A 37 25.64 -6.99 -13.82
CA THR A 37 24.95 -7.79 -14.84
C THR A 37 25.94 -8.51 -15.75
N GLY A 38 25.55 -9.64 -16.36
CA GLY A 38 26.40 -10.42 -17.25
C GLY A 38 27.59 -11.09 -16.55
N VAL A 39 27.47 -11.33 -15.22
CA VAL A 39 28.54 -11.97 -14.42
C VAL A 39 28.65 -13.43 -14.81
N ASP A 40 29.88 -13.93 -14.97
CA ASP A 40 30.10 -15.35 -15.18
C ASP A 40 29.62 -16.16 -13.97
N ALA A 41 28.64 -17.04 -14.21
CA ALA A 41 28.03 -17.86 -13.15
C ALA A 41 29.06 -18.75 -12.42
N ALA A 42 30.13 -19.19 -13.12
CA ALA A 42 31.21 -19.96 -12.50
C ALA A 42 31.95 -19.20 -11.39
N ARG A 43 32.03 -17.86 -11.51
CA ARG A 43 32.63 -16.99 -10.47
C ARG A 43 31.72 -16.81 -9.26
N CYS A 44 30.45 -17.21 -9.35
CA CYS A 44 29.45 -17.10 -8.28
C CYS A 44 29.14 -18.44 -7.63
N ALA A 45 29.94 -19.48 -7.82
CA ALA A 45 29.68 -20.83 -7.29
C ALA A 45 29.56 -20.90 -5.75
N GLY A 46 30.13 -19.92 -5.02
CA GLY A 46 30.03 -19.80 -3.55
C GLY A 46 28.98 -18.80 -3.07
N VAL A 47 28.20 -18.23 -3.97
CA VAL A 47 27.13 -17.25 -3.67
C VAL A 47 25.80 -17.98 -3.61
N ALA A 48 24.88 -17.52 -2.75
CA ALA A 48 23.50 -18.01 -2.75
C ALA A 48 22.86 -17.78 -4.13
N GLN A 49 22.17 -18.81 -4.64
CA GLN A 49 21.54 -18.79 -5.96
C GLN A 49 20.05 -18.58 -5.82
N ALA A 50 19.46 -17.68 -6.62
CA ALA A 50 18.01 -17.53 -6.73
C ALA A 50 17.43 -18.75 -7.50
N GLY A 51 16.34 -19.33 -6.97
CA GLY A 51 15.63 -20.47 -7.60
C GLY A 51 14.79 -20.12 -8.82
N GLY A 52 14.68 -18.83 -9.16
CA GLY A 52 13.94 -18.31 -10.28
C GLY A 52 14.17 -16.83 -10.48
N PRO A 53 13.34 -16.15 -11.28
CA PRO A 53 13.47 -14.71 -11.52
C PRO A 53 13.41 -13.91 -10.24
N VAL A 54 14.28 -12.89 -10.17
CA VAL A 54 14.28 -11.91 -9.05
C VAL A 54 13.56 -10.64 -9.51
N LEU A 55 12.58 -10.24 -8.71
CA LEU A 55 11.75 -9.06 -8.94
C LEU A 55 11.98 -8.04 -7.83
N PRO A 56 11.79 -6.73 -8.06
CA PRO A 56 11.70 -5.79 -6.97
C PRO A 56 10.52 -6.12 -6.06
N GLY A 57 10.68 -5.89 -4.75
CA GLY A 57 9.58 -5.99 -3.80
C GLY A 57 8.52 -4.93 -4.07
N MET A 58 7.25 -5.28 -3.91
CA MET A 58 6.12 -4.36 -4.14
C MET A 58 5.86 -3.53 -2.88
N PRO A 59 5.88 -2.19 -2.95
CA PRO A 59 5.34 -1.34 -1.89
C PRO A 59 3.80 -1.37 -1.94
N ASN A 60 3.15 -1.70 -0.82
CA ASN A 60 1.72 -1.53 -0.61
C ASN A 60 1.46 -0.08 -0.17
N LEU A 61 0.93 0.76 -1.06
CA LEU A 61 0.84 2.18 -0.75
C LEU A 61 -0.42 2.59 0.04
N HIS A 62 -1.34 1.66 0.31
CA HIS A 62 -2.55 1.96 1.09
C HIS A 62 -3.07 0.74 1.84
N SER A 63 -3.29 0.89 3.13
CA SER A 63 -3.69 -0.17 4.06
C SER A 63 -4.44 0.41 5.26
N HIS A 64 -5.48 -0.32 5.69
CA HIS A 64 -6.17 -0.14 6.96
C HIS A 64 -6.14 -1.46 7.71
N ALA A 65 -5.05 -1.77 8.41
CA ALA A 65 -4.76 -3.11 8.93
C ALA A 65 -5.92 -3.75 9.71
N PHE A 66 -6.64 -2.97 10.52
CA PHE A 66 -7.75 -3.51 11.33
C PHE A 66 -8.90 -4.08 10.48
N GLN A 67 -9.07 -3.62 9.24
CA GLN A 67 -10.14 -4.07 8.34
C GLN A 67 -9.97 -5.53 7.92
N ARG A 68 -8.73 -6.07 7.94
CA ARG A 68 -8.50 -7.50 7.69
C ARG A 68 -9.31 -8.38 8.65
N GLY A 69 -9.59 -7.90 9.86
CA GLY A 69 -10.36 -8.64 10.87
C GLY A 69 -11.80 -8.96 10.46
N PHE A 70 -12.42 -8.14 9.61
CA PHE A 70 -13.79 -8.34 9.14
C PHE A 70 -13.92 -8.56 7.63
N ALA A 71 -12.82 -8.75 6.91
CA ALA A 71 -12.84 -9.03 5.47
C ALA A 71 -13.75 -10.23 5.16
N GLY A 72 -14.62 -10.07 4.15
CA GLY A 72 -15.59 -11.06 3.72
C GLY A 72 -16.90 -11.11 4.51
N LEU A 73 -17.03 -10.35 5.61
CA LEU A 73 -18.27 -10.34 6.41
C LEU A 73 -19.38 -9.45 5.83
N SER A 74 -19.06 -8.69 4.80
CA SER A 74 -20.02 -7.82 4.07
C SER A 74 -20.60 -8.46 2.81
N GLU A 75 -20.16 -9.67 2.45
CA GLU A 75 -20.52 -10.33 1.19
C GLU A 75 -21.89 -11.03 1.27
N PHE A 76 -22.87 -10.40 1.93
CA PHE A 76 -24.25 -10.86 1.91
C PHE A 76 -25.20 -9.68 1.70
N ARG A 77 -26.27 -9.90 0.92
CA ARG A 77 -27.22 -8.86 0.61
C ARG A 77 -28.17 -8.60 1.79
N GLY A 78 -27.93 -7.51 2.51
CA GLY A 78 -28.73 -7.11 3.67
C GLY A 78 -29.90 -6.17 3.32
N GLN A 79 -29.80 -5.43 2.19
CA GLN A 79 -30.77 -4.45 1.72
C GLN A 79 -30.98 -4.57 0.22
N ALA A 80 -32.01 -3.89 -0.31
CA ALA A 80 -32.29 -3.87 -1.76
C ALA A 80 -31.13 -3.26 -2.57
N GLN A 81 -30.40 -2.30 -1.98
CA GLN A 81 -29.22 -1.68 -2.54
C GLN A 81 -28.14 -1.61 -1.46
N ASP A 82 -27.22 -2.58 -1.45
CA ASP A 82 -26.00 -2.50 -0.68
C ASP A 82 -24.96 -1.66 -1.43
N SER A 83 -24.15 -0.91 -0.68
CA SER A 83 -23.18 0.03 -1.22
C SER A 83 -22.04 0.22 -0.20
N PHE A 84 -21.03 1.00 -0.56
CA PHE A 84 -20.01 1.50 0.36
C PHE A 84 -20.58 1.92 1.74
N TRP A 85 -21.76 2.53 1.79
CA TRP A 85 -22.35 3.04 3.03
C TRP A 85 -22.88 1.94 3.95
N SER A 86 -23.35 0.80 3.43
CA SER A 86 -23.75 -0.36 4.23
C SER A 86 -22.52 -1.11 4.79
N TRP A 87 -21.46 -1.25 4.00
CA TRP A 87 -20.17 -1.79 4.41
C TRP A 87 -19.54 -0.94 5.55
N ARG A 88 -19.58 0.38 5.44
CA ARG A 88 -19.05 1.31 6.44
C ARG A 88 -19.69 1.15 7.83
N ASN A 89 -20.97 0.77 7.90
CA ASN A 89 -21.64 0.49 9.18
C ASN A 89 -21.07 -0.76 9.88
N LEU A 90 -20.70 -1.80 9.12
CA LEU A 90 -20.01 -2.97 9.67
C LEU A 90 -18.63 -2.58 10.21
N MET A 91 -17.89 -1.79 9.46
CA MET A 91 -16.58 -1.27 9.85
C MET A 91 -16.65 -0.49 11.18
N TYR A 92 -17.61 0.39 11.38
CA TYR A 92 -17.77 1.12 12.65
C TYR A 92 -18.05 0.20 13.82
N ARG A 93 -18.92 -0.82 13.65
CA ARG A 93 -19.22 -1.79 14.72
C ARG A 93 -17.99 -2.59 15.13
N PHE A 94 -17.19 -3.01 14.15
CA PHE A 94 -15.94 -3.73 14.40
C PHE A 94 -14.92 -2.82 15.08
N ALA A 95 -14.71 -1.63 14.53
CA ALA A 95 -13.80 -0.63 15.06
C ALA A 95 -14.11 -0.23 16.50
N ALA A 96 -15.41 -0.21 16.90
CA ALA A 96 -15.82 0.17 18.25
C ALA A 96 -15.28 -0.74 19.38
N ARG A 97 -14.87 -1.98 19.05
CA ARG A 97 -14.46 -3.00 20.04
C ARG A 97 -12.96 -3.26 20.07
N LEU A 98 -12.27 -2.87 19.03
CA LEU A 98 -10.87 -3.20 18.80
C LEU A 98 -9.96 -2.52 19.82
N GLY A 99 -9.20 -3.31 20.59
CA GLY A 99 -8.15 -2.85 21.49
C GLY A 99 -6.75 -2.99 20.88
N PRO A 100 -5.70 -2.47 21.58
CA PRO A 100 -4.32 -2.52 21.07
C PRO A 100 -3.82 -3.94 20.76
N GLN A 101 -4.14 -4.92 21.62
CA GLN A 101 -3.73 -6.32 21.43
C GLN A 101 -4.41 -6.94 20.21
N HIS A 102 -5.69 -6.63 19.99
CA HIS A 102 -6.43 -7.08 18.80
C HIS A 102 -5.81 -6.49 17.53
N LEU A 103 -5.54 -5.17 17.54
CA LEU A 103 -4.92 -4.50 16.39
C LEU A 103 -3.53 -5.08 16.08
N GLU A 104 -2.69 -5.27 17.09
CA GLU A 104 -1.35 -5.83 16.92
C GLU A 104 -1.40 -7.25 16.34
N ALA A 105 -2.31 -8.10 16.83
CA ALA A 105 -2.46 -9.47 16.33
C ALA A 105 -2.97 -9.50 14.88
N ILE A 106 -3.97 -8.67 14.57
CA ILE A 106 -4.53 -8.55 13.21
C ILE A 106 -3.48 -8.00 12.24
N ALA A 107 -2.79 -6.92 12.60
CA ALA A 107 -1.78 -6.31 11.76
C ALA A 107 -0.55 -7.22 11.58
N THR A 108 -0.12 -7.94 12.61
CA THR A 108 0.99 -8.90 12.50
C THR A 108 0.67 -9.99 11.47
N TRP A 109 -0.54 -10.56 11.52
CA TRP A 109 -0.97 -11.54 10.53
C TRP A 109 -1.04 -10.93 9.13
N LEU A 110 -1.70 -9.79 8.98
CA LEU A 110 -1.83 -9.10 7.69
C LEU A 110 -0.47 -8.80 7.05
N TYR A 111 0.48 -8.30 7.82
CA TYR A 111 1.80 -7.97 7.29
C TYR A 111 2.60 -9.22 6.89
N ILE A 112 2.36 -10.35 7.54
CA ILE A 112 2.88 -11.65 7.12
C ILE A 112 2.22 -12.11 5.81
N GLU A 113 0.88 -11.99 5.67
CA GLU A 113 0.18 -12.27 4.41
C GLU A 113 0.73 -11.39 3.28
N MET A 114 0.96 -10.09 3.53
CA MET A 114 1.57 -9.18 2.56
C MET A 114 2.94 -9.67 2.10
N LEU A 115 3.81 -10.05 3.03
CA LEU A 115 5.14 -10.58 2.70
C LEU A 115 5.02 -11.86 1.87
N GLU A 116 4.16 -12.81 2.25
CA GLU A 116 3.96 -14.06 1.50
C GLU A 116 3.36 -13.83 0.10
N ALA A 117 2.74 -12.66 -0.11
CA ALA A 117 2.15 -12.24 -1.38
C ALA A 117 3.04 -11.28 -2.21
N GLY A 118 4.29 -11.04 -1.79
CA GLY A 118 5.28 -10.26 -2.53
C GLY A 118 5.33 -8.77 -2.21
N TYR A 119 4.56 -8.26 -1.25
CA TYR A 119 4.76 -6.92 -0.70
C TYR A 119 5.96 -6.91 0.25
N THR A 120 6.74 -5.83 0.25
CA THR A 120 7.92 -5.67 1.13
C THR A 120 7.82 -4.48 2.05
N SER A 121 6.92 -3.55 1.75
CA SER A 121 6.60 -2.41 2.61
C SER A 121 5.13 -2.06 2.53
N VAL A 122 4.63 -1.31 3.53
CA VAL A 122 3.23 -0.87 3.61
C VAL A 122 3.14 0.58 4.07
N CYS A 123 2.24 1.35 3.44
CA CYS A 123 1.78 2.64 3.94
C CYS A 123 0.49 2.40 4.72
N GLU A 124 0.56 2.53 6.03
CA GLU A 124 -0.56 2.23 6.93
C GLU A 124 -1.34 3.50 7.26
N PHE A 125 -2.49 3.65 6.64
CA PHE A 125 -3.43 4.76 6.79
C PHE A 125 -4.30 4.54 8.03
N HIS A 126 -3.82 5.01 9.19
CA HIS A 126 -4.31 4.61 10.51
C HIS A 126 -5.20 5.67 11.17
N TYR A 127 -6.51 5.41 11.29
CA TYR A 127 -7.47 6.36 11.86
C TYR A 127 -8.10 5.94 13.21
N LEU A 128 -7.73 4.80 13.79
CA LEU A 128 -8.12 4.41 15.14
C LEU A 128 -7.13 5.00 16.16
N HIS A 129 -7.52 6.05 16.90
CA HIS A 129 -6.63 6.73 17.84
C HIS A 129 -7.00 6.50 19.30
N HIS A 130 -8.28 6.41 19.58
CA HIS A 130 -8.83 6.49 20.93
C HIS A 130 -9.40 5.15 21.42
N GLN A 131 -9.62 5.08 22.72
CA GLN A 131 -10.36 4.00 23.38
C GLN A 131 -11.80 3.92 22.86
N PRO A 132 -12.53 2.82 23.12
CA PRO A 132 -13.94 2.68 22.70
C PRO A 132 -14.87 3.80 23.16
N ASP A 133 -14.57 4.43 24.29
CA ASP A 133 -15.31 5.58 24.82
C ASP A 133 -14.92 6.92 24.21
N GLY A 134 -13.87 6.97 23.37
CA GLY A 134 -13.33 8.16 22.73
C GLY A 134 -12.21 8.85 23.52
N GLN A 135 -11.84 8.33 24.70
CA GLN A 135 -10.72 8.88 25.47
C GLN A 135 -9.36 8.46 24.85
N ALA A 136 -8.35 9.31 25.00
CA ALA A 136 -7.00 8.97 24.57
C ALA A 136 -6.45 7.77 25.38
N TYR A 137 -5.61 6.95 24.76
CA TYR A 137 -4.79 6.00 25.48
C TYR A 137 -3.68 6.70 26.28
N ALA A 138 -3.14 6.01 27.27
CA ALA A 138 -1.94 6.42 28.00
C ALA A 138 -0.88 5.30 27.88
N PRO A 139 0.19 5.48 27.04
CA PRO A 139 0.54 6.73 26.30
C PRO A 139 -0.39 7.00 25.11
N ASP A 140 -0.47 8.27 24.71
CA ASP A 140 -1.13 8.65 23.47
C ASP A 140 -0.40 8.03 22.28
N GLY A 141 -1.15 7.58 21.25
CA GLY A 141 -0.59 6.89 20.08
C GLY A 141 -0.39 5.38 20.27
N GLU A 142 -0.91 4.76 21.36
CA GLU A 142 -0.73 3.32 21.61
C GLU A 142 -1.14 2.43 20.44
N LEU A 143 -2.22 2.77 19.73
CA LEU A 143 -2.65 1.99 18.55
C LEU A 143 -1.66 2.14 17.37
N SER A 144 -1.08 3.33 17.18
CA SER A 144 0.01 3.53 16.20
C SER A 144 1.27 2.75 16.58
N LEU A 145 1.62 2.71 17.86
CA LEU A 145 2.75 1.92 18.36
C LEU A 145 2.50 0.41 18.20
N ALA A 146 1.26 -0.05 18.35
CA ALA A 146 0.89 -1.46 18.10
C ALA A 146 1.15 -1.86 16.62
N LEU A 147 0.87 -0.96 15.67
CA LEU A 147 1.17 -1.19 14.25
C LEU A 147 2.69 -1.24 13.99
N LEU A 148 3.47 -0.36 14.62
CA LEU A 148 4.93 -0.40 14.52
C LEU A 148 5.49 -1.72 15.09
N ARG A 149 4.99 -2.19 16.25
CA ARG A 149 5.40 -3.50 16.81
C ARG A 149 5.02 -4.66 15.88
N ALA A 150 3.82 -4.62 15.28
CA ALA A 150 3.38 -5.61 14.31
C ALA A 150 4.30 -5.65 13.07
N ALA A 151 4.63 -4.49 12.52
CA ALA A 151 5.55 -4.38 11.37
C ALA A 151 6.96 -4.89 11.71
N GLN A 152 7.46 -4.57 12.89
CA GLN A 152 8.75 -5.08 13.38
C GLN A 152 8.74 -6.60 13.54
N THR A 153 7.67 -7.16 14.09
CA THR A 153 7.49 -8.60 14.28
C THR A 153 7.44 -9.35 12.96
N ALA A 154 6.69 -8.85 12.00
CA ALA A 154 6.63 -9.39 10.64
C ALA A 154 7.92 -9.14 9.85
N GLY A 155 8.63 -8.05 10.14
CA GLY A 155 9.81 -7.62 9.42
C GLY A 155 9.51 -7.00 8.06
N ILE A 156 8.35 -6.37 7.91
CA ILE A 156 7.95 -5.57 6.75
C ILE A 156 8.37 -4.11 6.94
N GLY A 157 8.72 -3.43 5.86
CA GLY A 157 8.91 -1.98 5.89
C GLY A 157 7.58 -1.25 6.14
N ILE A 158 7.57 -0.16 6.90
CA ILE A 158 6.34 0.60 7.15
C ILE A 158 6.54 2.10 6.97
N THR A 159 5.55 2.75 6.37
CA THR A 159 5.30 4.19 6.45
C THR A 159 4.03 4.36 7.25
N LEU A 160 4.16 4.89 8.45
CA LEU A 160 3.02 5.13 9.33
C LEU A 160 2.37 6.47 8.97
N LEU A 161 1.06 6.45 8.75
CA LEU A 161 0.25 7.59 8.34
C LEU A 161 -0.90 7.80 9.34
N PRO A 162 -0.66 8.45 10.48
CA PRO A 162 -1.73 8.84 11.39
C PRO A 162 -2.73 9.75 10.67
N VAL A 163 -4.03 9.47 10.85
CA VAL A 163 -5.09 10.10 10.07
C VAL A 163 -5.72 11.25 10.84
N LEU A 164 -5.72 12.44 10.24
CA LEU A 164 -6.52 13.55 10.71
C LEU A 164 -7.97 13.38 10.28
N TYR A 165 -8.88 13.31 11.25
CA TYR A 165 -10.32 13.15 11.04
C TYR A 165 -11.06 14.07 12.01
N GLN A 166 -11.93 14.97 11.53
CA GLN A 166 -12.57 15.99 12.34
C GLN A 166 -14.07 16.08 12.12
N ASN A 167 -14.56 15.80 10.91
CA ASN A 167 -15.93 16.06 10.50
C ASN A 167 -16.56 14.79 9.86
N SER A 168 -17.87 14.69 9.88
CA SER A 168 -18.61 13.59 9.23
C SER A 168 -18.92 13.84 7.76
N GLY A 169 -18.79 15.09 7.29
CA GLY A 169 -19.11 15.50 5.92
C GLY A 169 -18.64 16.91 5.60
N PHE A 170 -18.79 17.31 4.33
CA PHE A 170 -18.42 18.64 3.85
C PHE A 170 -19.11 19.75 4.64
N GLY A 171 -18.45 20.91 4.72
CA GLY A 171 -18.97 22.08 5.44
C GLY A 171 -18.90 21.95 6.97
N GLY A 172 -18.02 21.09 7.51
CA GLY A 172 -17.77 20.99 8.93
C GLY A 172 -18.90 20.28 9.70
N GLN A 173 -19.57 19.32 9.09
CA GLN A 173 -20.62 18.54 9.77
C GLN A 173 -20.08 17.83 11.00
N ALA A 174 -20.77 17.95 12.14
CA ALA A 174 -20.35 17.34 13.40
C ALA A 174 -20.21 15.81 13.27
N PRO A 175 -19.16 15.21 13.88
CA PRO A 175 -19.02 13.76 13.91
C PRO A 175 -20.17 13.08 14.65
N HIS A 176 -20.54 11.87 14.21
CA HIS A 176 -21.47 11.00 14.93
C HIS A 176 -20.73 10.06 15.89
N ASP A 177 -21.45 9.41 16.79
CA ASP A 177 -20.88 8.60 17.87
C ASP A 177 -19.95 7.46 17.38
N GLY A 178 -20.24 6.86 16.22
CA GLY A 178 -19.36 5.83 15.61
C GLY A 178 -17.98 6.33 15.18
N GLN A 179 -17.78 7.64 15.09
CA GLN A 179 -16.52 8.27 14.67
C GLN A 179 -15.64 8.74 15.84
N LYS A 180 -16.13 8.70 17.08
CA LYS A 180 -15.44 9.26 18.25
C LYS A 180 -14.02 8.75 18.47
N ARG A 181 -13.73 7.53 18.02
CA ARG A 181 -12.38 6.94 18.10
C ARG A 181 -11.38 7.53 17.11
N PHE A 182 -11.85 8.24 16.10
CA PHE A 182 -11.03 8.78 15.01
C PHE A 182 -10.69 10.25 15.21
N ILE A 183 -11.52 10.97 15.98
CA ILE A 183 -11.52 12.43 16.02
C ILE A 183 -10.29 12.98 16.75
N ARG A 184 -9.54 13.82 16.05
CA ARG A 184 -8.43 14.61 16.60
C ARG A 184 -8.49 16.04 16.12
N SER A 185 -8.14 16.99 17.00
CA SER A 185 -7.83 18.35 16.56
C SER A 185 -6.48 18.38 15.84
N THR A 186 -6.24 19.41 15.04
CA THR A 186 -4.98 19.60 14.31
C THR A 186 -3.79 19.62 15.29
N ASP A 187 -3.87 20.39 16.37
CA ASP A 187 -2.84 20.44 17.42
C ASP A 187 -2.54 19.07 18.03
N ASN A 188 -3.59 18.28 18.31
CA ASN A 188 -3.40 16.94 18.88
C ASN A 188 -2.78 15.99 17.88
N MET A 189 -3.07 16.16 16.59
CA MET A 189 -2.44 15.38 15.53
C MET A 189 -0.96 15.74 15.38
N LEU A 190 -0.61 17.01 15.38
CA LEU A 190 0.79 17.43 15.29
C LEU A 190 1.62 16.95 16.48
N ARG A 191 1.07 17.03 17.71
CA ARG A 191 1.72 16.46 18.90
C ARG A 191 1.86 14.92 18.80
N LEU A 192 0.89 14.25 18.22
CA LEU A 192 0.99 12.79 17.98
C LEU A 192 2.14 12.48 17.02
N LEU A 193 2.28 13.21 15.91
CA LEU A 193 3.39 13.04 14.97
C LEU A 193 4.75 13.25 15.64
N GLU A 194 4.90 14.30 16.45
CA GLU A 194 6.11 14.54 17.24
C GLU A 194 6.41 13.38 18.20
N THR A 195 5.38 12.83 18.84
CA THR A 195 5.51 11.70 19.78
C THR A 195 5.93 10.41 19.07
N LEU A 196 5.42 10.17 17.86
CA LEU A 196 5.70 8.95 17.09
C LEU A 196 7.03 9.00 16.33
N ALA A 197 7.54 10.20 16.00
CA ALA A 197 8.74 10.35 15.19
C ALA A 197 9.97 9.60 15.73
N PRO A 198 10.29 9.63 17.05
CA PRO A 198 11.41 8.86 17.59
C PRO A 198 11.24 7.35 17.45
N ALA A 199 10.03 6.82 17.64
CA ALA A 199 9.74 5.40 17.51
C ALA A 199 9.85 4.94 16.05
N CYS A 200 9.35 5.73 15.12
CA CYS A 200 9.51 5.48 13.68
C CYS A 200 10.99 5.48 13.29
N ALA A 201 11.75 6.49 13.70
CA ALA A 201 13.19 6.60 13.40
C ALA A 201 13.99 5.41 13.95
N ALA A 202 13.72 4.99 15.19
CA ALA A 202 14.39 3.85 15.82
C ALA A 202 14.18 2.53 15.07
N GLN A 203 13.06 2.40 14.36
CA GLN A 203 12.69 1.20 13.60
C GLN A 203 13.02 1.32 12.09
N GLY A 204 13.51 2.48 11.63
CA GLY A 204 13.69 2.75 10.19
C GLY A 204 12.36 2.85 9.43
N ALA A 205 11.26 3.16 10.13
CA ALA A 205 9.97 3.44 9.57
C ALA A 205 9.91 4.89 9.07
N ALA A 206 9.18 5.15 7.97
CA ALA A 206 8.82 6.50 7.59
C ALA A 206 7.56 6.94 8.35
N LEU A 207 7.45 8.26 8.56
CA LEU A 207 6.28 8.89 9.18
C LEU A 207 5.74 9.94 8.22
N GLY A 208 4.45 9.90 7.97
CA GLY A 208 3.72 10.89 7.19
C GLY A 208 2.43 11.31 7.89
N LEU A 209 1.53 11.91 7.15
CA LEU A 209 0.20 12.30 7.61
C LEU A 209 -0.83 11.90 6.58
N ALA A 210 -2.00 11.49 7.03
CA ALA A 210 -3.14 11.31 6.16
C ALA A 210 -4.33 12.19 6.61
N PRO A 211 -4.57 13.36 6.00
CA PRO A 211 -5.90 13.96 6.04
C PRO A 211 -6.88 12.96 5.43
N HIS A 212 -7.88 12.50 6.19
CA HIS A 212 -8.71 11.38 5.74
C HIS A 212 -9.31 11.63 4.34
N SER A 213 -9.92 12.78 4.17
CA SER A 213 -10.57 13.22 2.92
C SER A 213 -11.02 14.68 3.08
N LEU A 214 -11.42 15.33 2.01
CA LEU A 214 -12.00 16.68 2.06
C LEU A 214 -13.33 16.74 2.83
N ARG A 215 -14.01 15.61 2.99
CA ARG A 215 -15.22 15.48 3.83
C ARG A 215 -14.90 15.57 5.31
N ALA A 216 -13.74 15.05 5.70
CA ALA A 216 -13.41 14.81 7.09
C ALA A 216 -12.48 15.88 7.70
N VAL A 217 -11.85 16.72 6.88
CA VAL A 217 -10.90 17.74 7.32
C VAL A 217 -11.29 19.08 6.69
N ALA A 218 -11.49 20.10 7.54
CA ALA A 218 -11.79 21.44 7.07
C ALA A 218 -10.57 22.08 6.36
N PRO A 219 -10.78 23.02 5.42
CA PRO A 219 -9.72 23.63 4.63
C PRO A 219 -8.55 24.18 5.44
N GLU A 220 -8.85 24.96 6.48
CA GLU A 220 -7.85 25.60 7.35
C GLU A 220 -7.05 24.55 8.14
N ALA A 221 -7.74 23.52 8.65
CA ALA A 221 -7.13 22.42 9.38
C ALA A 221 -6.23 21.55 8.46
N LEU A 222 -6.64 21.35 7.20
CA LEU A 222 -5.86 20.66 6.19
C LEU A 222 -4.54 21.40 5.92
N GLN A 223 -4.62 22.71 5.70
CA GLN A 223 -3.46 23.56 5.45
C GLN A 223 -2.50 23.58 6.65
N GLU A 224 -3.02 23.78 7.85
CA GLU A 224 -2.24 23.80 9.10
C GLU A 224 -1.55 22.46 9.36
N ALA A 225 -2.27 21.34 9.21
CA ALA A 225 -1.72 20.01 9.44
C ALA A 225 -0.59 19.66 8.46
N VAL A 226 -0.75 19.97 7.17
CA VAL A 226 0.29 19.74 6.16
C VAL A 226 1.51 20.64 6.38
N GLN A 227 1.30 21.90 6.72
CA GLN A 227 2.39 22.82 7.07
C GLN A 227 3.15 22.33 8.30
N GLY A 228 2.44 21.92 9.37
CA GLY A 228 3.05 21.37 10.58
C GLY A 228 3.84 20.08 10.32
N LEU A 229 3.30 19.17 9.52
CA LEU A 229 4.04 17.97 9.09
C LEU A 229 5.34 18.33 8.39
N HIS A 230 5.29 19.24 7.40
CA HIS A 230 6.47 19.60 6.62
C HIS A 230 7.47 20.46 7.40
N ALA A 231 7.05 21.12 8.48
CA ALA A 231 7.95 21.74 9.44
C ALA A 231 8.70 20.69 10.29
N LEU A 232 8.04 19.56 10.62
CA LEU A 232 8.65 18.44 11.33
C LEU A 232 9.58 17.64 10.40
N SER A 233 9.14 17.37 9.15
CA SER A 233 9.88 16.61 8.15
C SER A 233 9.51 17.08 6.74
N ALA A 234 10.41 17.81 6.09
CA ALA A 234 10.16 18.49 4.82
C ALA A 234 9.80 17.52 3.65
N GLN A 235 10.18 16.24 3.76
CA GLN A 235 9.93 15.22 2.73
C GLN A 235 8.86 14.20 3.14
N ALA A 236 8.18 14.42 4.26
CA ALA A 236 7.16 13.49 4.75
C ALA A 236 5.99 13.37 3.76
N PRO A 237 5.51 12.13 3.48
CA PRO A 237 4.40 11.91 2.55
C PRO A 237 3.07 12.32 3.16
N VAL A 238 2.15 12.76 2.28
CA VAL A 238 0.75 13.08 2.59
C VAL A 238 -0.16 12.22 1.75
N HIS A 239 -1.03 11.43 2.38
CA HIS A 239 -2.02 10.61 1.69
C HIS A 239 -3.43 11.10 1.98
N ILE A 240 -4.31 11.07 0.98
CA ILE A 240 -5.71 11.50 1.12
C ILE A 240 -6.62 10.63 0.25
N HIS A 241 -7.76 10.14 0.81
CA HIS A 241 -8.82 9.59 -0.01
C HIS A 241 -9.50 10.72 -0.79
N ILE A 242 -9.67 10.56 -2.09
CA ILE A 242 -10.26 11.60 -2.91
C ILE A 242 -10.97 11.03 -4.15
N ALA A 243 -12.13 11.55 -4.44
CA ALA A 243 -12.94 11.18 -5.59
C ALA A 243 -13.17 9.67 -5.74
N GLU A 244 -13.28 8.96 -4.62
CA GLU A 244 -13.51 7.51 -4.55
C GLU A 244 -14.92 7.15 -5.06
N GLN A 245 -15.92 7.88 -4.60
CA GLN A 245 -17.33 7.64 -4.88
C GLN A 245 -17.98 8.83 -5.57
N MET A 246 -18.88 8.59 -6.54
CA MET A 246 -19.66 9.69 -7.16
C MET A 246 -20.48 10.48 -6.15
N ALA A 247 -20.92 9.84 -5.05
CA ALA A 247 -21.60 10.56 -3.97
C ALA A 247 -20.71 11.61 -3.30
N GLU A 248 -19.43 11.32 -3.13
CA GLU A 248 -18.41 12.27 -2.64
C GLU A 248 -18.22 13.41 -3.64
N VAL A 249 -18.04 13.08 -4.92
CA VAL A 249 -17.87 14.10 -5.99
C VAL A 249 -19.04 15.07 -5.99
N ASN A 250 -20.27 14.54 -6.00
CA ASN A 250 -21.50 15.35 -6.02
C ASN A 250 -21.64 16.21 -4.76
N ALA A 251 -21.30 15.67 -3.59
CA ALA A 251 -21.33 16.41 -2.33
C ALA A 251 -20.28 17.52 -2.29
N CYS A 252 -19.09 17.30 -2.85
CA CYS A 252 -18.04 18.30 -2.97
C CYS A 252 -18.48 19.46 -3.88
N VAL A 253 -19.05 19.14 -5.05
CA VAL A 253 -19.59 20.14 -5.98
C VAL A 253 -20.71 20.94 -5.34
N ALA A 254 -21.61 20.29 -4.60
CA ALA A 254 -22.71 20.99 -3.90
C ALA A 254 -22.19 21.93 -2.80
N TRP A 255 -21.08 21.57 -2.14
CA TRP A 255 -20.48 22.37 -1.08
C TRP A 255 -19.63 23.52 -1.62
N SER A 256 -18.74 23.25 -2.59
CA SER A 256 -17.70 24.19 -3.01
C SER A 256 -17.87 24.75 -4.42
N GLY A 257 -18.76 24.17 -5.23
CA GLY A 257 -18.86 24.45 -6.65
C GLY A 257 -17.78 23.77 -7.51
N GLN A 258 -16.88 23.01 -6.90
CA GLN A 258 -15.74 22.34 -7.58
C GLN A 258 -15.75 20.84 -7.33
N ARG A 259 -15.16 20.09 -8.25
CA ARG A 259 -14.87 18.66 -8.06
C ARG A 259 -13.71 18.46 -7.07
N PRO A 260 -13.62 17.29 -6.38
CA PRO A 260 -12.68 17.12 -5.27
C PRO A 260 -11.22 17.36 -5.62
N VAL A 261 -10.73 16.79 -6.74
CA VAL A 261 -9.31 16.92 -7.12
C VAL A 261 -9.01 18.34 -7.59
N ALA A 262 -9.91 18.96 -8.35
CA ALA A 262 -9.79 20.36 -8.75
C ALA A 262 -9.73 21.27 -7.51
N TRP A 263 -10.63 21.07 -6.53
CA TRP A 263 -10.62 21.84 -5.30
C TRP A 263 -9.29 21.67 -4.53
N LEU A 264 -8.80 20.44 -4.40
CA LEU A 264 -7.55 20.16 -3.67
C LEU A 264 -6.36 20.87 -4.34
N LEU A 265 -6.24 20.79 -5.67
CA LEU A 265 -5.15 21.41 -6.42
C LEU A 265 -5.19 22.95 -6.36
N ASP A 266 -6.36 23.55 -6.28
CA ASP A 266 -6.52 25.00 -6.21
C ASP A 266 -6.21 25.57 -4.80
N HIS A 267 -6.38 24.74 -3.75
CA HIS A 267 -6.29 25.22 -2.36
C HIS A 267 -5.07 24.69 -1.61
N MET A 268 -4.41 23.65 -2.12
CA MET A 268 -3.25 23.03 -1.48
C MET A 268 -2.05 22.95 -2.42
N PRO A 269 -0.82 23.10 -1.90
CA PRO A 269 0.41 22.92 -2.68
C PRO A 269 0.68 21.42 -2.92
N VAL A 270 -0.18 20.79 -3.74
CA VAL A 270 -0.04 19.37 -4.08
C VAL A 270 1.18 19.19 -4.96
N ASP A 271 2.07 18.28 -4.56
CA ASP A 271 3.31 17.96 -5.26
C ASP A 271 3.67 16.46 -5.17
N ALA A 272 4.90 16.12 -5.51
CA ALA A 272 5.40 14.74 -5.51
C ALA A 272 5.33 14.00 -4.15
N ARG A 273 5.07 14.69 -3.04
CA ARG A 273 4.90 14.12 -1.69
C ARG A 273 3.47 13.62 -1.43
N TRP A 274 2.53 13.91 -2.33
CA TRP A 274 1.13 13.55 -2.17
C TRP A 274 0.79 12.22 -2.85
N CYS A 275 -0.06 11.44 -2.17
CA CYS A 275 -0.73 10.27 -2.71
C CYS A 275 -2.24 10.52 -2.69
N LEU A 276 -2.83 10.55 -3.88
CA LEU A 276 -4.26 10.67 -4.12
C LEU A 276 -4.85 9.26 -4.16
N VAL A 277 -5.39 8.79 -3.03
CA VAL A 277 -5.91 7.42 -2.91
C VAL A 277 -7.23 7.31 -3.65
N HIS A 278 -7.37 6.27 -4.44
CA HIS A 278 -8.41 5.98 -5.43
C HIS A 278 -8.40 6.94 -6.62
N ALA A 279 -8.76 8.20 -6.43
CA ALA A 279 -8.90 9.19 -7.50
C ALA A 279 -9.74 8.67 -8.70
N THR A 280 -10.68 7.77 -8.43
CA THR A 280 -11.44 6.97 -9.41
C THR A 280 -12.25 7.84 -10.37
N HIS A 281 -12.89 8.88 -9.82
CA HIS A 281 -13.84 9.72 -10.53
C HIS A 281 -13.29 11.10 -10.85
N MET A 282 -12.13 11.17 -11.51
CA MET A 282 -11.60 12.42 -12.07
C MET A 282 -12.20 12.71 -13.46
N ASP A 283 -12.34 13.99 -13.80
CA ASP A 283 -12.58 14.41 -15.17
C ASP A 283 -11.26 14.67 -15.93
N GLU A 284 -11.36 15.03 -17.21
CA GLU A 284 -10.18 15.24 -18.07
C GLU A 284 -9.24 16.32 -17.54
N ALA A 285 -9.79 17.42 -17.02
CA ALA A 285 -9.00 18.53 -16.47
C ALA A 285 -8.30 18.11 -15.17
N GLU A 286 -9.00 17.38 -14.29
CA GLU A 286 -8.44 16.82 -13.05
C GLU A 286 -7.31 15.83 -13.33
N TYR A 287 -7.47 14.90 -14.31
CA TYR A 287 -6.41 13.99 -14.74
C TYR A 287 -5.15 14.75 -15.18
N ALA A 288 -5.31 15.76 -16.04
CA ALA A 288 -4.18 16.54 -16.55
C ALA A 288 -3.47 17.32 -15.42
N ALA A 289 -4.22 18.01 -14.57
CA ALA A 289 -3.68 18.84 -13.50
C ALA A 289 -3.03 17.99 -12.39
N ALA A 290 -3.65 16.87 -11.99
CA ALA A 290 -3.10 15.97 -10.99
C ALA A 290 -1.81 15.28 -11.49
N ALA A 291 -1.74 14.85 -12.74
CA ALA A 291 -0.50 14.32 -13.32
C ALA A 291 0.62 15.39 -13.35
N ALA A 292 0.28 16.62 -13.70
CA ALA A 292 1.23 17.74 -13.72
C ALA A 292 1.77 18.11 -12.33
N SER A 293 1.01 17.89 -11.26
CA SER A 293 1.46 18.09 -9.87
C SER A 293 2.50 17.09 -9.41
N GLN A 294 2.69 15.99 -10.14
CA GLN A 294 3.55 14.86 -9.81
C GLN A 294 3.08 14.04 -8.59
N ALA A 295 1.86 14.26 -8.11
CA ALA A 295 1.25 13.40 -7.12
C ALA A 295 1.09 11.96 -7.63
N VAL A 296 1.09 11.00 -6.72
CA VAL A 296 0.91 9.58 -7.04
C VAL A 296 -0.57 9.24 -6.97
N ALA A 297 -1.11 8.56 -7.97
CA ALA A 297 -2.41 7.91 -7.85
C ALA A 297 -2.27 6.59 -7.07
N GLY A 298 -2.96 6.49 -5.95
CA GLY A 298 -2.95 5.31 -5.08
C GLY A 298 -4.13 4.40 -5.39
N LEU A 299 -3.92 3.38 -6.22
CA LEU A 299 -4.99 2.54 -6.73
C LEU A 299 -5.17 1.30 -5.86
N CYS A 300 -6.41 0.91 -5.58
CA CYS A 300 -6.76 -0.25 -4.76
C CYS A 300 -7.74 -1.16 -5.51
N PRO A 301 -7.32 -1.76 -6.63
CA PRO A 301 -8.22 -2.38 -7.61
C PRO A 301 -9.15 -3.46 -7.06
N LEU A 302 -8.69 -4.30 -6.12
CA LEU A 302 -9.54 -5.31 -5.50
C LEU A 302 -10.60 -4.70 -4.59
N THR A 303 -10.25 -3.67 -3.82
CA THR A 303 -11.21 -2.95 -2.96
C THR A 303 -12.21 -2.15 -3.80
N GLU A 304 -11.74 -1.42 -4.80
CA GLU A 304 -12.57 -0.64 -5.72
C GLU A 304 -13.59 -1.54 -6.45
N ALA A 305 -13.16 -2.74 -6.85
CA ALA A 305 -14.06 -3.75 -7.43
C ALA A 305 -15.05 -4.31 -6.40
N ASN A 306 -14.61 -4.59 -5.17
CA ASN A 306 -15.45 -5.13 -4.10
C ASN A 306 -16.51 -4.14 -3.62
N LEU A 307 -16.16 -2.87 -3.51
CA LEU A 307 -17.07 -1.79 -3.09
C LEU A 307 -17.92 -1.23 -4.24
N GLY A 308 -17.57 -1.56 -5.49
CA GLY A 308 -18.28 -1.05 -6.67
C GLY A 308 -18.02 0.43 -6.91
N ASP A 309 -16.80 0.90 -6.65
CA ASP A 309 -16.43 2.31 -6.75
C ASP A 309 -16.41 2.79 -8.20
N GLY A 310 -15.86 1.98 -9.08
CA GLY A 310 -15.72 2.31 -10.50
C GLY A 310 -14.36 1.87 -11.05
N ILE A 311 -14.00 2.42 -12.19
CA ILE A 311 -12.75 2.10 -12.88
C ILE A 311 -11.95 3.38 -13.07
N PHE A 312 -10.74 3.43 -12.51
CA PHE A 312 -9.78 4.50 -12.77
C PHE A 312 -9.29 4.44 -14.22
N ASP A 313 -9.21 5.56 -14.92
CA ASP A 313 -8.75 5.63 -16.32
C ASP A 313 -7.20 5.60 -16.37
N LEU A 314 -6.62 4.40 -16.26
CA LEU A 314 -5.18 4.20 -16.27
C LEU A 314 -4.52 4.67 -17.58
N PRO A 315 -5.04 4.38 -18.79
CA PRO A 315 -4.47 4.89 -20.03
C PRO A 315 -4.36 6.41 -20.09
N ARG A 316 -5.39 7.13 -19.63
CA ARG A 316 -5.37 8.58 -19.55
C ARG A 316 -4.30 9.10 -18.60
N TRP A 317 -4.19 8.47 -17.43
CA TRP A 317 -3.18 8.79 -16.42
C TRP A 317 -1.75 8.59 -16.94
N GLN A 318 -1.52 7.47 -17.61
CA GLN A 318 -0.21 7.16 -18.24
C GLN A 318 0.12 8.12 -19.40
N ALA A 319 -0.87 8.52 -20.20
CA ALA A 319 -0.67 9.51 -21.26
C ALA A 319 -0.21 10.87 -20.72
N GLY A 320 -0.63 11.24 -19.50
CA GLY A 320 -0.15 12.40 -18.76
C GLY A 320 1.19 12.17 -18.03
N ALA A 321 1.86 11.04 -18.21
CA ALA A 321 3.04 10.61 -17.46
C ALA A 321 2.82 10.58 -15.93
N GLY A 322 1.59 10.35 -15.49
CA GLY A 322 1.21 10.27 -14.09
C GLY A 322 1.79 9.03 -13.42
N ARG A 323 2.28 9.18 -12.19
CA ARG A 323 2.80 8.08 -11.37
C ARG A 323 1.67 7.43 -10.59
N TRP A 324 1.75 6.12 -10.42
CA TRP A 324 0.76 5.35 -9.69
C TRP A 324 1.39 4.15 -8.99
N GLY A 325 0.71 3.66 -7.97
CA GLY A 325 1.07 2.43 -7.29
C GLY A 325 -0.19 1.72 -6.80
N ILE A 326 -0.02 0.55 -6.20
CA ILE A 326 -1.13 -0.28 -5.73
C ILE A 326 -1.16 -0.40 -4.20
N GLY A 327 -2.36 -0.52 -3.65
CA GLY A 327 -2.63 -0.80 -2.24
C GLY A 327 -3.69 -1.88 -2.09
N SER A 328 -3.67 -2.58 -0.95
CA SER A 328 -4.67 -3.61 -0.61
C SER A 328 -5.86 -3.10 0.20
N ASP A 329 -5.79 -1.89 0.68
CA ASP A 329 -6.81 -1.06 1.32
C ASP A 329 -7.66 -1.80 2.37
N SER A 330 -8.85 -2.30 2.01
CA SER A 330 -9.77 -3.03 2.89
C SER A 330 -9.38 -4.50 3.15
N HIS A 331 -8.35 -4.98 2.45
CA HIS A 331 -7.83 -6.34 2.57
C HIS A 331 -8.83 -7.45 2.28
N ILE A 332 -9.79 -7.21 1.38
CA ILE A 332 -10.64 -8.27 0.84
C ILE A 332 -9.78 -9.31 0.09
N GLY A 333 -8.74 -8.86 -0.58
CA GLY A 333 -7.62 -9.62 -1.09
C GLY A 333 -6.30 -9.04 -0.60
N VAL A 334 -5.27 -9.90 -0.45
CA VAL A 334 -3.91 -9.47 -0.06
C VAL A 334 -2.92 -10.15 -1.00
N ASN A 335 -2.81 -9.63 -2.25
CA ASN A 335 -1.92 -10.20 -3.24
C ASN A 335 -1.52 -9.15 -4.28
N ALA A 336 -0.21 -8.83 -4.35
CA ALA A 336 0.30 -7.82 -5.27
C ALA A 336 0.04 -8.16 -6.75
N ALA A 337 0.14 -9.43 -7.13
CA ALA A 337 -0.13 -9.86 -8.51
C ALA A 337 -1.62 -9.74 -8.87
N GLU A 338 -2.53 -10.05 -7.92
CA GLU A 338 -3.97 -9.93 -8.14
C GLU A 338 -4.44 -8.47 -8.24
N GLU A 339 -3.82 -7.55 -7.51
CA GLU A 339 -4.07 -6.10 -7.67
C GLU A 339 -3.70 -5.65 -9.09
N LEU A 340 -2.50 -6.02 -9.56
CA LEU A 340 -2.08 -5.72 -10.94
C LEU A 340 -3.00 -6.37 -11.97
N MET A 341 -3.39 -7.62 -11.76
CA MET A 341 -4.31 -8.33 -12.65
C MET A 341 -5.67 -7.64 -12.72
N MET A 342 -6.24 -7.26 -11.56
CA MET A 342 -7.55 -6.58 -11.51
C MET A 342 -7.48 -5.22 -12.19
N LEU A 343 -6.41 -4.45 -11.95
CA LEU A 343 -6.19 -3.15 -12.60
C LEU A 343 -6.18 -3.31 -14.13
N GLU A 344 -5.42 -4.24 -14.67
CA GLU A 344 -5.36 -4.47 -16.12
C GLU A 344 -6.70 -5.02 -16.66
N TYR A 345 -7.35 -5.95 -15.96
CA TYR A 345 -8.60 -6.54 -16.42
C TYR A 345 -9.75 -5.53 -16.43
N SER A 346 -9.80 -4.61 -15.48
CA SER A 346 -10.78 -3.53 -15.50
C SER A 346 -10.63 -2.65 -16.75
N GLN A 347 -9.39 -2.33 -17.13
CA GLN A 347 -9.12 -1.58 -18.36
C GLN A 347 -9.50 -2.36 -19.62
N ARG A 348 -9.19 -3.67 -19.65
CA ARG A 348 -9.59 -4.53 -20.80
C ARG A 348 -11.10 -4.59 -20.98
N LEU A 349 -11.83 -4.76 -19.88
CA LEU A 349 -13.29 -4.82 -19.91
C LEU A 349 -13.91 -3.49 -20.37
N GLN A 350 -13.37 -2.37 -19.88
CA GLN A 350 -13.86 -1.03 -20.23
C GLN A 350 -13.58 -0.68 -21.69
N SER A 351 -12.35 -0.93 -22.18
CA SER A 351 -11.92 -0.55 -23.53
C SER A 351 -12.20 -1.61 -24.60
N GLN A 352 -12.57 -2.84 -24.21
CA GLN A 352 -12.70 -4.01 -25.10
C GLN A 352 -11.41 -4.30 -25.89
N GLN A 353 -10.24 -4.07 -25.26
CA GLN A 353 -8.91 -4.30 -25.81
C GLN A 353 -8.11 -5.19 -24.87
N ARG A 354 -6.98 -5.73 -25.35
CA ARG A 354 -6.03 -6.49 -24.54
C ARG A 354 -4.72 -5.73 -24.35
N ASN A 355 -4.02 -6.05 -23.24
CA ASN A 355 -2.70 -5.52 -22.94
C ASN A 355 -2.67 -3.98 -22.89
N VAL A 356 -3.67 -3.39 -22.23
CA VAL A 356 -3.96 -1.96 -22.21
C VAL A 356 -2.87 -1.19 -21.46
N ALA A 357 -2.37 -1.75 -20.35
CA ALA A 357 -1.33 -1.12 -19.54
C ALA A 357 0.10 -1.33 -20.08
N ALA A 358 0.27 -2.03 -21.21
CA ALA A 358 1.59 -2.17 -21.86
C ALA A 358 1.89 -0.97 -22.76
N SER A 359 3.16 -0.83 -23.16
CA SER A 359 3.60 0.16 -24.14
C SER A 359 4.45 -0.48 -25.24
N ALA A 360 4.68 0.24 -26.33
CA ALA A 360 5.56 -0.23 -27.40
C ALA A 360 7.00 -0.46 -26.92
N GLN A 361 7.44 0.31 -25.91
CA GLN A 361 8.77 0.20 -25.30
C GLN A 361 8.86 -0.94 -24.29
N GLN A 362 7.74 -1.26 -23.64
CA GLN A 362 7.61 -2.36 -22.67
C GLN A 362 6.35 -3.18 -22.98
N PRO A 363 6.46 -4.16 -23.91
CA PRO A 363 5.28 -4.90 -24.39
C PRO A 363 4.76 -5.94 -23.41
N HIS A 364 5.56 -6.36 -22.41
CA HIS A 364 5.14 -7.27 -21.35
C HIS A 364 4.37 -6.52 -20.28
N VAL A 365 3.06 -6.79 -20.16
CA VAL A 365 2.15 -6.11 -19.24
C VAL A 365 2.61 -6.25 -17.79
N GLY A 366 2.97 -7.46 -17.36
CA GLY A 366 3.42 -7.72 -15.98
C GLY A 366 4.68 -6.92 -15.64
N SER A 367 5.67 -6.88 -16.53
CA SER A 367 6.92 -6.13 -16.30
C SER A 367 6.69 -4.62 -16.27
N HIS A 368 5.86 -4.09 -17.18
CA HIS A 368 5.54 -2.67 -17.23
C HIS A 368 4.80 -2.22 -15.97
N MET A 369 3.74 -2.95 -15.63
CA MET A 369 2.92 -2.60 -14.45
C MET A 369 3.70 -2.75 -13.13
N LEU A 370 4.49 -3.81 -12.97
CA LEU A 370 5.28 -4.01 -11.76
C LEU A 370 6.28 -2.86 -11.55
N LEU A 371 7.04 -2.49 -12.58
CA LEU A 371 8.00 -1.39 -12.48
C LEU A 371 7.32 -0.04 -12.21
N ALA A 372 6.21 0.24 -12.87
CA ALA A 372 5.44 1.47 -12.64
C ALA A 372 4.90 1.54 -11.21
N ALA A 373 4.29 0.45 -10.72
CA ALA A 373 3.74 0.38 -9.37
C ALA A 373 4.82 0.48 -8.29
N VAL A 374 5.99 -0.13 -8.49
CA VAL A 374 7.13 -0.02 -7.58
C VAL A 374 7.65 1.42 -7.51
N GLN A 375 7.77 2.10 -8.65
CA GLN A 375 8.21 3.50 -8.68
C GLN A 375 7.21 4.44 -7.97
N GLY A 376 5.93 4.31 -8.28
CA GLY A 376 4.89 5.10 -7.61
C GLY A 376 4.77 4.80 -6.13
N GLY A 377 4.82 3.52 -5.74
CA GLY A 377 4.79 3.08 -4.36
C GLY A 377 5.99 3.58 -3.54
N ALA A 378 7.19 3.59 -4.13
CA ALA A 378 8.39 4.16 -3.49
C ALA A 378 8.22 5.65 -3.22
N GLN A 379 7.74 6.40 -4.21
CA GLN A 379 7.47 7.83 -4.05
C GLN A 379 6.42 8.09 -2.97
N ALA A 380 5.27 7.41 -3.03
CA ALA A 380 4.18 7.58 -2.07
C ALA A 380 4.58 7.20 -0.64
N SER A 381 5.46 6.20 -0.48
CA SER A 381 5.92 5.76 0.84
C SER A 381 6.99 6.67 1.46
N GLY A 382 7.65 7.52 0.67
CA GLY A 382 8.81 8.28 1.09
C GLY A 382 10.02 7.41 1.48
N ARG A 383 10.11 6.17 0.97
CA ARG A 383 11.15 5.18 1.28
C ARG A 383 12.04 4.89 0.06
N ALA A 384 13.26 4.49 0.31
CA ALA A 384 14.19 4.07 -0.75
C ALA A 384 13.91 2.62 -1.20
N VAL A 385 12.76 2.39 -1.86
CA VAL A 385 12.28 1.07 -2.31
C VAL A 385 11.93 1.06 -3.81
N ALA A 386 12.57 1.93 -4.60
CA ALA A 386 12.27 2.12 -6.02
C ALA A 386 12.85 1.01 -6.94
N GLY A 387 13.01 -0.19 -6.43
CA GLY A 387 13.41 -1.35 -7.19
C GLY A 387 14.86 -1.78 -6.99
N LEU A 388 15.34 -2.68 -7.85
CA LEU A 388 16.68 -3.26 -7.77
C LEU A 388 17.71 -2.24 -8.31
N ALA A 389 18.11 -1.29 -7.47
CA ALA A 389 19.07 -0.25 -7.82
C ALA A 389 20.00 0.07 -6.63
N VAL A 390 21.23 0.47 -6.90
CA VAL A 390 22.20 0.87 -5.86
C VAL A 390 21.62 2.02 -5.04
N GLY A 391 21.77 1.94 -3.72
CA GLY A 391 21.23 2.91 -2.76
C GLY A 391 19.76 2.68 -2.37
N GLN A 392 19.05 1.77 -3.04
CA GLN A 392 17.71 1.34 -2.62
C GLN A 392 17.82 0.23 -1.56
N GLN A 393 16.77 0.05 -0.76
CA GLN A 393 16.69 -1.09 0.15
C GLN A 393 16.74 -2.41 -0.64
N ALA A 394 17.43 -3.39 -0.10
CA ALA A 394 17.49 -4.72 -0.69
C ALA A 394 16.18 -5.48 -0.41
N ASP A 395 15.11 -4.94 -1.00
CA ASP A 395 13.74 -5.42 -0.95
C ASP A 395 13.43 -6.11 -2.29
N PHE A 396 13.31 -7.44 -2.26
CA PHE A 396 13.10 -8.21 -3.48
C PHE A 396 12.33 -9.51 -3.24
N VAL A 397 11.74 -10.00 -4.31
CA VAL A 397 10.99 -11.25 -4.39
C VAL A 397 11.70 -12.20 -5.33
N VAL A 398 11.83 -13.46 -4.95
CA VAL A 398 12.27 -14.55 -5.83
C VAL A 398 11.06 -15.41 -6.17
N LEU A 399 10.77 -15.57 -7.44
CA LEU A 399 9.72 -16.51 -7.88
C LEU A 399 10.27 -17.95 -7.89
N ASP A 400 9.37 -18.92 -7.71
CA ASP A 400 9.66 -20.34 -7.93
C ASP A 400 9.66 -20.62 -9.43
N GLY A 401 10.84 -20.70 -10.03
CA GLY A 401 10.99 -21.03 -11.45
C GLY A 401 10.48 -22.42 -11.85
N GLN A 402 10.19 -23.29 -10.88
CA GLN A 402 9.61 -24.64 -11.08
C GLN A 402 8.10 -24.67 -10.85
N HIS A 403 7.50 -23.56 -10.40
CA HIS A 403 6.04 -23.47 -10.27
C HIS A 403 5.36 -23.80 -11.59
N LEU A 404 4.29 -24.61 -11.56
CA LEU A 404 3.64 -25.14 -12.75
C LEU A 404 3.23 -24.08 -13.77
N ALA A 405 2.80 -22.91 -13.31
CA ALA A 405 2.42 -21.80 -14.19
C ALA A 405 3.63 -21.11 -14.85
N LEU A 406 4.85 -21.26 -14.32
CA LEU A 406 6.05 -20.53 -14.73
C LEU A 406 7.08 -21.41 -15.44
N ALA A 407 7.14 -22.70 -15.10
CA ALA A 407 8.17 -23.61 -15.55
C ALA A 407 8.24 -23.68 -17.08
N GLY A 408 9.45 -23.56 -17.61
CA GLY A 408 9.71 -23.63 -19.05
C GLY A 408 9.48 -22.32 -19.82
N LEU A 409 9.02 -21.24 -19.15
CA LEU A 409 8.85 -19.93 -19.76
C LEU A 409 10.11 -19.06 -19.59
N PRO A 410 10.40 -18.15 -20.53
CA PRO A 410 11.39 -17.09 -20.31
C PRO A 410 10.94 -16.13 -19.17
N ALA A 411 11.86 -15.33 -18.59
CA ALA A 411 11.58 -14.55 -17.38
C ALA A 411 10.44 -13.54 -17.52
N ALA A 412 10.37 -12.84 -18.63
CA ALA A 412 9.31 -11.85 -18.85
C ALA A 412 7.94 -12.52 -18.90
N GLU A 413 7.84 -13.66 -19.57
CA GLU A 413 6.63 -14.48 -19.64
C GLU A 413 6.33 -15.17 -18.30
N GLN A 414 7.35 -15.52 -17.50
CA GLN A 414 7.14 -16.02 -16.13
C GLN A 414 6.47 -14.96 -15.25
N LEU A 415 6.87 -13.67 -15.37
CA LEU A 415 6.20 -12.60 -14.65
C LEU A 415 4.78 -12.36 -15.16
N ASP A 416 4.55 -12.36 -16.47
CA ASP A 416 3.20 -12.29 -17.03
C ASP A 416 2.34 -13.45 -16.54
N ALA A 417 2.87 -14.68 -16.50
CA ALA A 417 2.16 -15.86 -15.98
C ALA A 417 1.93 -15.77 -14.47
N HIS A 418 2.88 -15.23 -13.70
CA HIS A 418 2.69 -14.96 -12.26
C HIS A 418 1.51 -14.03 -12.03
N VAL A 419 1.40 -12.94 -12.78
CA VAL A 419 0.31 -11.98 -12.64
C VAL A 419 -1.02 -12.54 -13.14
N PHE A 420 -1.05 -13.17 -14.32
CA PHE A 420 -2.31 -13.49 -15.03
C PHE A 420 -2.73 -14.95 -15.00
N ALA A 421 -1.88 -15.88 -14.58
CA ALA A 421 -2.13 -17.31 -14.70
C ALA A 421 -1.89 -18.14 -13.42
N SER A 422 -1.40 -17.53 -12.31
CA SER A 422 -1.06 -18.24 -11.07
C SER A 422 -2.00 -17.95 -9.89
N SER A 423 -3.13 -17.29 -10.10
CA SER A 423 -4.01 -16.74 -9.07
C SER A 423 -4.47 -17.69 -7.95
N ARG A 424 -4.40 -19.00 -8.14
CA ARG A 424 -4.81 -20.00 -7.12
C ARG A 424 -3.66 -20.59 -6.31
N SER A 425 -2.43 -20.32 -6.70
CA SER A 425 -1.23 -20.81 -6.01
C SER A 425 -0.12 -19.77 -6.15
N SER A 426 0.41 -19.30 -5.03
CA SER A 426 1.49 -18.32 -5.05
C SER A 426 2.75 -18.94 -5.66
N ALA A 427 3.33 -18.25 -6.63
CA ALA A 427 4.65 -18.58 -7.18
C ALA A 427 5.79 -17.84 -6.44
N VAL A 428 5.51 -17.16 -5.35
CA VAL A 428 6.52 -16.51 -4.50
C VAL A 428 7.27 -17.57 -3.71
N ALA A 429 8.57 -17.74 -3.98
CA ALA A 429 9.43 -18.67 -3.26
C ALA A 429 10.06 -18.01 -2.05
N SER A 430 10.63 -16.81 -2.20
CA SER A 430 11.19 -16.07 -1.07
C SER A 430 11.01 -14.56 -1.21
N VAL A 431 10.96 -13.90 -0.05
CA VAL A 431 10.83 -12.43 0.05
C VAL A 431 11.89 -11.91 1.00
N TRP A 432 12.57 -10.88 0.57
CA TRP A 432 13.66 -10.23 1.28
C TRP A 432 13.32 -8.76 1.55
N VAL A 433 13.55 -8.32 2.77
CA VAL A 433 13.34 -6.93 3.19
C VAL A 433 14.60 -6.44 3.89
N GLY A 434 15.19 -5.36 3.39
CA GLY A 434 16.46 -4.85 3.87
C GLY A 434 17.56 -5.91 3.84
N GLY A 435 17.58 -6.77 2.81
CA GLY A 435 18.55 -7.86 2.66
C GLY A 435 18.39 -9.03 3.64
N GLN A 436 17.26 -9.10 4.38
CA GLN A 436 16.95 -10.20 5.28
C GLN A 436 15.82 -11.06 4.71
N CYS A 437 16.02 -12.36 4.61
CA CYS A 437 14.98 -13.28 4.14
C CYS A 437 13.86 -13.36 5.19
N ARG A 438 12.67 -12.91 4.82
CA ARG A 438 11.46 -12.93 5.65
C ARG A 438 10.55 -14.10 5.32
N VAL A 439 10.50 -14.45 4.06
CA VAL A 439 9.73 -15.59 3.54
C VAL A 439 10.71 -16.54 2.87
N ALA A 440 10.65 -17.81 3.21
CA ALA A 440 11.40 -18.90 2.59
C ALA A 440 10.43 -20.04 2.27
N ASP A 441 10.58 -20.64 1.10
CA ASP A 441 9.69 -21.71 0.60
C ASP A 441 8.20 -21.29 0.64
N GLY A 442 7.94 -20.03 0.29
CA GLY A 442 6.61 -19.45 0.25
C GLY A 442 5.98 -19.18 1.63
N ARG A 443 6.73 -19.32 2.73
CA ARG A 443 6.20 -19.19 4.10
C ARG A 443 7.05 -18.31 4.98
N HIS A 444 6.40 -17.46 5.77
CA HIS A 444 7.03 -16.70 6.82
C HIS A 444 7.24 -17.57 8.08
N ARG A 445 8.37 -17.40 8.77
CA ARG A 445 8.70 -18.19 9.98
C ARG A 445 7.64 -18.14 11.08
N LEU A 446 6.90 -17.04 11.19
CA LEU A 446 5.83 -16.83 12.19
C LEU A 446 4.44 -17.14 11.65
N HIS A 447 4.28 -17.67 10.43
CA HIS A 447 3.00 -17.92 9.77
C HIS A 447 1.96 -18.52 10.73
N HIS A 448 2.24 -19.71 11.27
CA HIS A 448 1.27 -20.43 12.10
C HIS A 448 0.98 -19.75 13.46
N SER A 449 1.97 -19.10 14.07
CA SER A 449 1.76 -18.40 15.35
C SER A 449 0.94 -17.15 15.17
N ALA A 450 1.24 -16.35 14.15
CA ALA A 450 0.48 -15.14 13.83
C ALA A 450 -0.95 -15.47 13.37
N GLN A 451 -1.13 -16.53 12.58
CA GLN A 451 -2.45 -17.02 12.18
C GLN A 451 -3.33 -17.36 13.41
N ARG A 452 -2.77 -18.07 14.40
CA ARG A 452 -3.52 -18.38 15.64
C ARG A 452 -3.87 -17.11 16.41
N GLY A 453 -2.94 -16.14 16.51
CA GLY A 453 -3.20 -14.85 17.15
C GLY A 453 -4.34 -14.07 16.46
N PHE A 454 -4.29 -14.01 15.13
CA PHE A 454 -5.35 -13.40 14.33
C PHE A 454 -6.72 -14.05 14.53
N VAL A 455 -6.78 -15.40 14.48
CA VAL A 455 -8.03 -16.14 14.65
C VAL A 455 -8.61 -15.90 16.05
N ALA A 456 -7.77 -15.88 17.09
CA ALA A 456 -8.20 -15.60 18.46
C ALA A 456 -8.77 -14.17 18.57
N ALA A 457 -8.01 -13.16 18.12
CA ALA A 457 -8.45 -11.76 18.15
C ALA A 457 -9.75 -11.54 17.38
N ARG A 458 -9.87 -12.11 16.18
CA ARG A 458 -11.10 -12.03 15.38
C ARG A 458 -12.29 -12.73 16.06
N SER A 459 -12.07 -13.89 16.67
CA SER A 459 -13.11 -14.63 17.36
C SER A 459 -13.65 -13.86 18.57
N GLU A 460 -12.77 -13.24 19.36
CA GLU A 460 -13.17 -12.38 20.49
C GLU A 460 -14.01 -11.19 20.02
N LEU A 461 -13.57 -10.52 18.93
CA LEU A 461 -14.31 -9.37 18.39
C LEU A 461 -15.68 -9.73 17.80
N LEU A 462 -15.89 -10.97 17.35
CA LEU A 462 -17.14 -11.44 16.76
C LEU A 462 -18.10 -12.07 17.77
N GLN A 463 -17.63 -12.68 18.87
CA GLN A 463 -18.47 -13.36 19.86
C GLN A 463 -19.41 -12.43 20.63
N GLU A 464 -19.15 -11.14 20.65
CA GLU A 464 -19.95 -10.14 21.36
C GLU A 464 -20.97 -9.42 20.44
N THR A 465 -21.19 -9.91 19.22
CA THR A 465 -22.23 -9.43 18.30
C THR A 465 -23.51 -10.19 18.46
#